data_97e62adf898cbd005df1126f25c7c74a
#
_entry.id   97e62adf898cbd005df1126f25c7c74a
#
_cell.length_a   1.000
_cell.length_b   1.000
_cell.length_c   1.000
_cell.angle_alpha   90.00
_cell.angle_beta   90.00
_cell.angle_gamma   90.00
#
_symmetry.space_group_name_H-M   'P 1'
#
loop_
_entity.id
_entity.type
_entity.pdbx_description
1 polymer ?
#
loop_
_entity_poly.entity_id
_entity_poly.type
_entity_poly.pdbx_seq_one_letter_code
_entity_poly.pdbx_strand_id
1 'polypeptide(L)'
;CHKRGMELHAWINPFRAKTKTTKELSVTHPYVKHPERFFEYDGLYIFDPGLDVNRDYICRIAADIVRRYDVDGLHMDDYFYPYPVAGVSIPDERTYETHKNGFNNIDDWRRYNVNLFMKAMHDSIRAVKPWVKFGVSPFGIYHNATPGSNLPGSKTNGLQNYDNLYADVLYWINQGWVD
;
A
#
# COMPACT_ATOMS: atom_id res chain seq x y z
N CYS A 1 17.88 5.10 -19.87
CA CYS A 1 18.28 5.77 -18.62
C CYS A 1 19.78 5.59 -18.39
N HIS A 2 20.31 4.38 -18.17
CA HIS A 2 21.67 4.07 -17.73
C HIS A 2 22.77 4.65 -18.64
N LYS A 3 22.64 4.58 -19.97
CA LYS A 3 23.59 5.20 -20.92
C LYS A 3 23.76 6.72 -20.74
N ARG A 4 22.88 7.36 -20.00
CA ARG A 4 22.91 8.80 -19.67
C ARG A 4 23.18 9.06 -18.19
N GLY A 5 23.59 8.05 -17.43
CA GLY A 5 23.83 8.19 -15.99
C GLY A 5 22.59 8.40 -15.12
N MET A 6 21.41 7.97 -15.62
CA MET A 6 20.13 8.11 -14.89
C MET A 6 19.68 6.75 -14.36
N GLU A 7 19.18 6.73 -13.14
CA GLU A 7 18.50 5.56 -12.58
C GLU A 7 17.12 5.35 -13.22
N LEU A 8 16.68 4.11 -13.26
CA LEU A 8 15.36 3.70 -13.71
C LEU A 8 14.58 3.10 -12.54
N HIS A 9 13.53 3.75 -12.10
CA HIS A 9 12.64 3.25 -11.07
C HIS A 9 11.30 2.80 -11.67
N ALA A 10 10.90 1.56 -11.38
CA ALA A 10 9.58 1.06 -11.75
C ALA A 10 8.55 1.57 -10.74
N TRP A 11 7.50 2.24 -11.21
CA TRP A 11 6.42 2.73 -10.38
C TRP A 11 5.21 1.82 -10.47
N ILE A 12 4.72 1.36 -9.33
CA ILE A 12 3.51 0.53 -9.21
C ILE A 12 2.51 1.15 -8.22
N ASN A 13 1.23 0.92 -8.47
CA ASN A 13 0.17 1.12 -7.48
C ASN A 13 -0.21 -0.27 -6.93
N PRO A 14 0.06 -0.58 -5.66
CA PRO A 14 0.03 -1.95 -5.19
C PRO A 14 -1.39 -2.54 -5.09
N PHE A 15 -2.34 -1.80 -4.50
CA PHE A 15 -3.64 -2.39 -4.15
C PHE A 15 -4.76 -2.08 -5.14
N ARG A 16 -4.61 -1.10 -6.01
CA ARG A 16 -5.66 -0.74 -6.97
C ARG A 16 -5.69 -1.69 -8.16
N ALA A 17 -6.66 -2.59 -8.19
CA ALA A 17 -6.82 -3.58 -9.25
C ALA A 17 -7.61 -3.06 -10.46
N LYS A 18 -8.55 -2.11 -10.26
CA LYS A 18 -9.36 -1.50 -11.31
C LYS A 18 -9.61 -0.03 -11.02
N THR A 19 -9.50 0.82 -12.05
CA THR A 19 -9.86 2.24 -12.00
C THR A 19 -11.33 2.45 -12.40
N LYS A 20 -11.89 3.61 -12.08
CA LYS A 20 -13.26 4.01 -12.50
C LYS A 20 -13.46 3.99 -14.02
N THR A 21 -12.41 4.27 -14.77
CA THR A 21 -12.46 4.34 -16.25
C THR A 21 -12.28 2.98 -16.94
N THR A 22 -11.87 1.96 -16.22
CA THR A 22 -11.70 0.61 -16.80
C THR A 22 -13.07 0.01 -17.09
N LYS A 23 -13.38 -0.22 -18.37
CA LYS A 23 -14.69 -0.74 -18.82
C LYS A 23 -14.79 -2.25 -18.65
N GLU A 24 -13.76 -2.97 -19.06
CA GLU A 24 -13.73 -4.43 -19.08
C GLU A 24 -12.48 -4.97 -18.40
N LEU A 25 -12.63 -6.12 -17.76
CA LEU A 25 -11.51 -6.85 -17.15
C LEU A 25 -11.21 -8.09 -18.00
N SER A 26 -9.93 -8.40 -18.16
CA SER A 26 -9.52 -9.66 -18.78
C SER A 26 -10.09 -10.85 -18.00
N VAL A 27 -10.42 -11.92 -18.70
CA VAL A 27 -10.83 -13.20 -18.08
C VAL A 27 -9.79 -13.80 -17.15
N THR A 28 -8.53 -13.39 -17.30
CA THR A 28 -7.42 -13.78 -16.42
C THR A 28 -7.18 -12.84 -15.27
N HIS A 29 -7.94 -11.73 -15.19
CA HIS A 29 -7.76 -10.73 -14.14
C HIS A 29 -8.03 -11.35 -12.75
N PRO A 30 -7.21 -11.05 -11.72
CA PRO A 30 -7.37 -11.64 -10.38
C PRO A 30 -8.76 -11.45 -9.79
N TYR A 31 -9.41 -10.29 -9.99
CA TYR A 31 -10.77 -10.04 -9.54
C TYR A 31 -11.78 -11.02 -10.17
N VAL A 32 -11.64 -11.35 -11.46
CA VAL A 32 -12.55 -12.27 -12.16
C VAL A 32 -12.42 -13.68 -11.62
N LYS A 33 -11.22 -14.07 -11.19
CA LYS A 33 -10.93 -15.41 -10.64
C LYS A 33 -11.22 -15.53 -9.15
N HIS A 34 -11.03 -14.45 -8.40
CA HIS A 34 -11.06 -14.41 -6.94
C HIS A 34 -11.70 -13.12 -6.43
N PRO A 35 -12.99 -12.86 -6.73
CA PRO A 35 -13.65 -11.62 -6.32
C PRO A 35 -13.68 -11.44 -4.80
N GLU A 36 -13.65 -12.53 -4.03
CA GLU A 36 -13.62 -12.55 -2.57
C GLU A 36 -12.37 -11.90 -1.95
N ARG A 37 -11.34 -11.64 -2.75
CA ARG A 37 -10.08 -11.00 -2.32
C ARG A 37 -10.10 -9.48 -2.44
N PHE A 38 -11.21 -8.92 -2.88
CA PHE A 38 -11.31 -7.50 -3.20
C PHE A 38 -12.51 -6.89 -2.51
N PHE A 39 -12.43 -5.59 -2.35
CA PHE A 39 -13.61 -4.79 -2.10
C PHE A 39 -13.79 -3.72 -3.18
N GLU A 40 -15.04 -3.33 -3.39
CA GLU A 40 -15.38 -2.21 -4.24
C GLU A 40 -15.51 -0.94 -3.39
N TYR A 41 -14.85 0.13 -3.81
CA TYR A 41 -14.91 1.42 -3.15
C TYR A 41 -14.99 2.52 -4.19
N ASP A 42 -16.12 3.22 -4.24
CA ASP A 42 -16.37 4.35 -5.14
C ASP A 42 -15.98 4.05 -6.61
N GLY A 43 -16.38 2.86 -7.09
CA GLY A 43 -16.10 2.39 -8.46
C GLY A 43 -14.68 1.89 -8.72
N LEU A 44 -13.83 1.84 -7.70
CA LEU A 44 -12.53 1.18 -7.73
C LEU A 44 -12.66 -0.28 -7.26
N TYR A 45 -11.85 -1.19 -7.79
CA TYR A 45 -11.62 -2.48 -7.15
C TYR A 45 -10.25 -2.46 -6.47
N ILE A 46 -10.25 -2.76 -5.20
CA ILE A 46 -9.07 -2.72 -4.33
C ILE A 46 -8.80 -4.14 -3.85
N PHE A 47 -7.57 -4.60 -4.00
CA PHE A 47 -7.10 -5.77 -3.26
C PHE A 47 -7.20 -5.47 -1.77
N ASP A 48 -7.93 -6.27 -1.03
CA ASP A 48 -8.06 -6.09 0.42
C ASP A 48 -6.69 -6.24 1.10
N PRO A 49 -6.13 -5.18 1.71
CA PRO A 49 -4.82 -5.25 2.37
C PRO A 49 -4.83 -6.13 3.61
N GLY A 50 -5.99 -6.39 4.19
CA GLY A 50 -6.17 -7.27 5.33
C GLY A 50 -5.89 -8.74 5.04
N LEU A 51 -5.92 -9.15 3.77
CA LEU A 51 -5.66 -10.52 3.36
C LEU A 51 -4.17 -10.74 3.02
N ASP A 52 -3.54 -11.70 3.69
CA ASP A 52 -2.15 -12.10 3.48
C ASP A 52 -1.88 -12.55 2.03
N VAL A 53 -2.80 -13.33 1.47
CA VAL A 53 -2.71 -13.80 0.08
C VAL A 53 -2.58 -12.67 -0.94
N ASN A 54 -3.17 -11.50 -0.66
CA ASN A 54 -3.08 -10.32 -1.52
C ASN A 54 -1.71 -9.64 -1.36
N ARG A 55 -1.25 -9.46 -0.12
CA ARG A 55 0.07 -8.90 0.18
C ARG A 55 1.17 -9.74 -0.48
N ASP A 56 1.11 -11.06 -0.32
CA ASP A 56 2.04 -12.00 -0.94
C ASP A 56 1.99 -11.98 -2.47
N TYR A 57 0.79 -11.89 -3.04
CA TYR A 57 0.63 -11.80 -4.50
C TYR A 57 1.29 -10.55 -5.06
N ILE A 58 1.09 -9.39 -4.44
CA ILE A 58 1.66 -8.12 -4.88
C ILE A 58 3.18 -8.12 -4.72
N CYS A 59 3.69 -8.65 -3.60
CA CYS A 59 5.13 -8.80 -3.37
C CYS A 59 5.80 -9.70 -4.42
N ARG A 60 5.13 -10.79 -4.84
CA ARG A 60 5.62 -11.64 -5.94
C ARG A 60 5.69 -10.91 -7.28
N ILE A 61 4.71 -10.05 -7.58
CA ILE A 61 4.75 -9.20 -8.79
C ILE A 61 5.95 -8.25 -8.74
N ALA A 62 6.16 -7.58 -7.61
CA ALA A 62 7.31 -6.70 -7.42
C ALA A 62 8.65 -7.44 -7.58
N ALA A 63 8.78 -8.59 -6.95
CA ALA A 63 9.96 -9.45 -7.07
C ALA A 63 10.19 -9.90 -8.53
N ASP A 64 9.12 -10.17 -9.29
CA ASP A 64 9.21 -10.55 -10.70
C ASP A 64 9.69 -9.36 -11.57
N ILE A 65 9.20 -8.16 -11.31
CA ILE A 65 9.67 -6.93 -11.97
C ILE A 65 11.17 -6.74 -11.72
N VAL A 66 11.58 -6.78 -10.46
CA VAL A 66 12.99 -6.61 -10.06
C VAL A 66 13.88 -7.68 -10.68
N ARG A 67 13.40 -8.93 -10.78
CA ARG A 67 14.16 -10.04 -11.38
C ARG A 67 14.35 -9.86 -12.87
N ARG A 68 13.29 -9.50 -13.59
CA ARG A 68 13.28 -9.48 -15.07
C ARG A 68 13.90 -8.23 -15.65
N TYR A 69 13.79 -7.11 -14.98
CA TYR A 69 14.17 -5.81 -15.52
C TYR A 69 15.40 -5.25 -14.82
N ASP A 70 16.17 -4.46 -15.56
CA ASP A 70 17.32 -3.73 -15.05
C ASP A 70 16.86 -2.40 -14.45
N VAL A 71 16.14 -2.50 -13.34
CA VAL A 71 15.67 -1.35 -12.56
C VAL A 71 16.58 -1.09 -11.37
N ASP A 72 16.81 0.18 -11.05
CA ASP A 72 17.59 0.64 -9.90
C ASP A 72 16.71 0.82 -8.67
N GLY A 73 15.40 0.96 -8.88
CA GLY A 73 14.44 1.10 -7.80
C GLY A 73 13.05 0.62 -8.17
N LEU A 74 12.27 0.30 -7.14
CA LEU A 74 10.83 0.11 -7.22
C LEU A 74 10.17 1.18 -6.37
N HIS A 75 9.16 1.85 -6.92
CA HIS A 75 8.51 2.99 -6.31
C HIS A 75 7.01 2.79 -6.19
N MET A 76 6.42 3.23 -5.08
CA MET A 76 4.97 3.27 -4.86
C MET A 76 4.53 4.69 -4.50
N ASP A 77 3.27 4.99 -4.80
CA ASP A 77 2.58 6.19 -4.31
C ASP A 77 1.94 5.96 -2.93
N ASP A 78 0.96 6.79 -2.55
CA ASP A 78 0.28 6.78 -1.26
C ASP A 78 -1.05 5.99 -1.25
N TYR A 79 -1.38 5.27 -2.32
CA TYR A 79 -2.64 4.52 -2.45
C TYR A 79 -2.57 3.13 -1.78
N PHE A 80 -2.34 3.09 -0.47
CA PHE A 80 -2.44 1.85 0.30
C PHE A 80 -3.90 1.49 0.56
N TYR A 81 -4.63 2.38 1.21
CA TYR A 81 -6.09 2.40 1.25
C TYR A 81 -6.60 3.53 0.34
N PRO A 82 -7.85 3.44 -0.17
CA PRO A 82 -8.40 4.49 -1.02
C PRO A 82 -8.60 5.80 -0.25
N TYR A 83 -8.51 6.91 -0.97
CA TYR A 83 -8.80 8.21 -0.39
C TYR A 83 -10.24 8.27 0.13
N PRO A 84 -10.47 8.88 1.30
CA PRO A 84 -11.80 8.97 1.88
C PRO A 84 -12.78 9.69 0.95
N VAL A 85 -13.95 9.10 0.77
CA VAL A 85 -15.08 9.70 0.07
C VAL A 85 -16.18 9.95 1.10
N ALA A 86 -16.74 11.18 1.11
CA ALA A 86 -17.77 11.55 2.07
C ALA A 86 -18.98 10.60 2.00
N GLY A 87 -19.36 10.03 3.14
CA GLY A 87 -20.48 9.09 3.25
C GLY A 87 -20.21 7.67 2.76
N VAL A 88 -18.96 7.34 2.36
CA VAL A 88 -18.58 6.01 1.92
C VAL A 88 -17.60 5.39 2.90
N SER A 89 -17.99 4.28 3.53
CA SER A 89 -17.11 3.48 4.39
C SER A 89 -16.30 2.50 3.57
N ILE A 90 -15.09 2.16 4.03
CA ILE A 90 -14.29 1.08 3.45
C ILE A 90 -14.95 -0.25 3.84
N PRO A 91 -15.35 -1.11 2.90
CA PRO A 91 -16.13 -2.32 3.19
C PRO A 91 -15.23 -3.52 3.52
N ASP A 92 -14.33 -3.36 4.50
CA ASP A 92 -13.40 -4.38 4.98
C ASP A 92 -13.74 -4.93 6.38
N GLU A 93 -14.91 -4.57 6.95
CA GLU A 93 -15.33 -5.00 8.28
C GLU A 93 -15.38 -6.51 8.42
N ARG A 94 -15.81 -7.22 7.37
CA ARG A 94 -15.86 -8.69 7.38
C ARG A 94 -14.45 -9.28 7.49
N THR A 95 -13.50 -8.72 6.75
CA THR A 95 -12.10 -9.17 6.80
C THR A 95 -11.52 -8.86 8.17
N TYR A 96 -11.79 -7.67 8.72
CA TYR A 96 -11.40 -7.31 10.08
C TYR A 96 -11.92 -8.31 11.11
N GLU A 97 -13.22 -8.62 11.12
CA GLU A 97 -13.81 -9.55 12.10
C GLU A 97 -13.19 -10.96 12.05
N THR A 98 -12.81 -11.41 10.86
CA THR A 98 -12.20 -12.75 10.68
C THR A 98 -10.69 -12.78 10.90
N HIS A 99 -9.99 -11.65 10.74
CA HIS A 99 -8.51 -11.57 10.77
C HIS A 99 -7.97 -10.52 11.74
N LYS A 100 -8.76 -10.08 12.71
CA LYS A 100 -8.39 -8.98 13.62
C LYS A 100 -7.20 -9.25 14.54
N ASN A 101 -6.77 -10.51 14.70
CA ASN A 101 -5.54 -10.89 15.42
C ASN A 101 -5.35 -10.20 16.79
N GLY A 102 -6.46 -9.98 17.52
CA GLY A 102 -6.44 -9.31 18.83
C GLY A 102 -6.54 -7.77 18.76
N PHE A 103 -6.59 -7.15 17.61
CA PHE A 103 -6.87 -5.72 17.49
C PHE A 103 -8.33 -5.40 17.87
N ASN A 104 -8.51 -4.39 18.70
CA ASN A 104 -9.83 -3.86 19.09
C ASN A 104 -10.25 -2.63 18.30
N ASN A 105 -9.34 -2.09 17.48
CA ASN A 105 -9.56 -0.92 16.64
C ASN A 105 -9.23 -1.29 15.18
N ILE A 106 -10.19 -1.06 14.29
CA ILE A 106 -10.04 -1.38 12.87
C ILE A 106 -8.95 -0.53 12.19
N ASP A 107 -8.77 0.73 12.61
CA ASP A 107 -7.77 1.61 12.01
C ASP A 107 -6.34 1.18 12.38
N ASP A 108 -6.14 0.70 13.62
CA ASP A 108 -4.87 0.10 14.03
C ASP A 108 -4.59 -1.20 13.27
N TRP A 109 -5.62 -2.02 13.05
CA TRP A 109 -5.51 -3.24 12.26
C TRP A 109 -5.19 -2.94 10.78
N ARG A 110 -5.80 -1.90 10.19
CA ARG A 110 -5.49 -1.45 8.82
C ARG A 110 -4.02 -1.02 8.71
N ARG A 111 -3.53 -0.18 9.63
CA ARG A 111 -2.12 0.22 9.69
C ARG A 111 -1.18 -0.96 9.85
N TYR A 112 -1.52 -1.88 10.74
CA TYR A 112 -0.75 -3.10 10.92
C TYR A 112 -0.61 -3.92 9.63
N ASN A 113 -1.69 -4.10 8.87
CA ASN A 113 -1.65 -4.84 7.61
C ASN A 113 -0.83 -4.11 6.53
N VAL A 114 -0.90 -2.79 6.47
CA VAL A 114 -0.04 -2.00 5.58
C VAL A 114 1.43 -2.12 6.01
N ASN A 115 1.73 -2.09 7.31
CA ASN A 115 3.09 -2.30 7.83
C ASN A 115 3.63 -3.70 7.49
N LEU A 116 2.82 -4.74 7.61
CA LEU A 116 3.18 -6.10 7.17
C LEU A 116 3.52 -6.15 5.67
N PHE A 117 2.69 -5.48 4.86
CA PHE A 117 2.94 -5.38 3.42
C PHE A 117 4.25 -4.66 3.11
N MET A 118 4.52 -3.53 3.77
CA MET A 118 5.75 -2.75 3.55
C MET A 118 7.01 -3.55 3.89
N LYS A 119 6.97 -4.25 5.02
CA LYS A 119 8.07 -5.16 5.40
C LYS A 119 8.26 -6.27 4.37
N ALA A 120 7.18 -6.95 4.00
CA ALA A 120 7.23 -8.06 3.04
C ALA A 120 7.73 -7.59 1.66
N MET A 121 7.35 -6.39 1.23
CA MET A 121 7.80 -5.78 -0.01
C MET A 121 9.31 -5.49 0.02
N HIS A 122 9.80 -4.84 1.08
CA HIS A 122 11.22 -4.62 1.30
C HIS A 122 12.00 -5.94 1.23
N ASP A 123 11.58 -6.95 2.01
CA ASP A 123 12.26 -8.24 2.07
C ASP A 123 12.26 -8.95 0.71
N SER A 124 11.14 -8.87 -0.03
CA SER A 124 11.01 -9.47 -1.37
C SER A 124 11.93 -8.85 -2.40
N ILE A 125 12.09 -7.51 -2.38
CA ILE A 125 13.00 -6.79 -3.28
C ILE A 125 14.45 -7.16 -2.93
N ARG A 126 14.83 -7.06 -1.66
CA ARG A 126 16.19 -7.34 -1.18
C ARG A 126 16.61 -8.79 -1.41
N ALA A 127 15.69 -9.74 -1.34
CA ALA A 127 15.96 -11.16 -1.63
C ALA A 127 16.29 -11.40 -3.11
N VAL A 128 15.84 -10.56 -4.04
CA VAL A 128 16.10 -10.69 -5.48
C VAL A 128 17.34 -9.90 -5.88
N LYS A 129 17.39 -8.61 -5.53
CA LYS A 129 18.51 -7.70 -5.83
C LYS A 129 18.70 -6.73 -4.65
N PRO A 130 19.65 -6.98 -3.75
CA PRO A 130 19.80 -6.21 -2.51
C PRO A 130 20.19 -4.75 -2.72
N TRP A 131 20.63 -4.37 -3.91
CA TRP A 131 20.99 -2.99 -4.26
C TRP A 131 19.83 -2.18 -4.86
N VAL A 132 18.69 -2.81 -5.20
CA VAL A 132 17.53 -2.09 -5.76
C VAL A 132 16.85 -1.33 -4.65
N LYS A 133 16.68 -0.02 -4.85
CA LYS A 133 16.03 0.89 -3.90
C LYS A 133 14.52 0.60 -3.82
N PHE A 134 13.96 0.79 -2.64
CA PHE A 134 12.53 0.72 -2.43
C PHE A 134 12.00 2.06 -1.92
N GLY A 135 11.32 2.80 -2.78
CA GLY A 135 10.84 4.15 -2.51
C GLY A 135 9.32 4.25 -2.40
N VAL A 136 8.87 5.20 -1.61
CA VAL A 136 7.45 5.56 -1.47
C VAL A 136 7.32 7.08 -1.53
N SER A 137 6.33 7.58 -2.29
CA SER A 137 5.87 8.98 -2.23
C SER A 137 4.61 9.04 -1.38
N PRO A 138 4.72 9.23 -0.07
CA PRO A 138 3.57 9.31 0.80
C PRO A 138 2.86 10.66 0.62
N PHE A 139 1.60 10.75 1.08
CA PHE A 139 0.89 12.02 1.13
C PHE A 139 1.66 13.04 2.00
N GLY A 140 1.58 14.33 1.66
CA GLY A 140 2.44 15.37 2.25
C GLY A 140 2.24 15.64 3.75
N ILE A 141 1.14 15.17 4.37
CA ILE A 141 0.88 15.32 5.79
C ILE A 141 0.93 13.94 6.45
N TYR A 142 1.84 13.73 7.37
CA TYR A 142 1.89 12.50 8.15
C TYR A 142 0.69 12.38 9.09
N HIS A 143 0.55 13.37 9.99
CA HIS A 143 -0.51 13.47 10.97
C HIS A 143 -0.78 14.95 11.29
N ASN A 144 -2.05 15.33 11.42
CA ASN A 144 -2.43 16.66 11.89
C ASN A 144 -2.24 16.73 13.42
N ALA A 145 -1.52 17.72 13.91
CA ALA A 145 -1.27 17.87 15.34
C ALA A 145 -2.57 17.96 16.12
N THR A 146 -2.77 17.03 17.05
CA THR A 146 -3.95 16.96 17.91
C THR A 146 -3.52 17.15 19.37
N PRO A 147 -4.17 18.05 20.15
CA PRO A 147 -3.85 18.22 21.57
C PRO A 147 -3.94 16.89 22.33
N GLY A 148 -2.89 16.56 23.06
CA GLY A 148 -2.82 15.30 23.85
C GLY A 148 -2.36 14.07 23.07
N SER A 149 -2.13 14.18 21.76
CA SER A 149 -1.54 13.09 20.96
C SER A 149 -0.04 13.00 21.22
N ASN A 150 0.47 11.77 21.35
CA ASN A 150 1.91 11.48 21.38
C ASN A 150 2.50 11.29 19.97
N LEU A 151 1.66 11.30 18.93
CA LEU A 151 2.12 11.19 17.55
C LEU A 151 2.71 12.53 17.08
N PRO A 152 3.84 12.50 16.37
CA PRO A 152 4.38 13.68 15.71
C PRO A 152 3.37 14.21 14.69
N GLY A 153 3.06 15.48 14.73
CA GLY A 153 2.09 16.09 13.84
C GLY A 153 2.44 17.52 13.45
N SER A 154 1.98 17.96 12.29
CA SER A 154 2.08 19.34 11.81
C SER A 154 0.79 20.12 12.10
N LYS A 155 0.90 21.45 12.21
CA LYS A 155 -0.25 22.35 12.38
C LYS A 155 -1.02 22.49 11.06
N THR A 156 -1.69 21.43 10.68
CA THR A 156 -2.45 21.27 9.43
C THR A 156 -3.84 20.71 9.75
N ASN A 157 -4.75 20.69 8.75
CA ASN A 157 -6.10 20.15 8.85
C ASN A 157 -6.53 19.40 7.57
N GLY A 158 -5.54 18.97 6.76
CA GLY A 158 -5.79 18.24 5.51
C GLY A 158 -5.83 16.72 5.67
N LEU A 159 -5.99 16.04 4.54
CA LEU A 159 -5.80 14.59 4.45
C LEU A 159 -4.42 14.20 4.98
N GLN A 160 -4.33 13.10 5.70
CA GLN A 160 -3.11 12.66 6.36
C GLN A 160 -2.85 11.16 6.15
N ASN A 161 -1.58 10.78 6.19
CA ASN A 161 -1.17 9.39 5.99
C ASN A 161 -1.69 8.48 7.09
N TYR A 162 -1.45 8.85 8.35
CA TYR A 162 -1.64 7.97 9.49
C TYR A 162 -3.11 7.59 9.72
N ASP A 163 -4.02 8.59 9.76
CA ASP A 163 -5.42 8.33 10.09
C ASP A 163 -6.33 8.09 8.88
N ASN A 164 -5.97 8.61 7.70
CA ASN A 164 -6.85 8.53 6.54
C ASN A 164 -6.42 7.45 5.53
N LEU A 165 -5.11 7.24 5.39
CA LEU A 165 -4.55 6.29 4.43
C LEU A 165 -3.93 5.06 5.12
N TYR A 166 -3.96 5.04 6.46
CA TYR A 166 -3.44 3.96 7.30
C TYR A 166 -1.96 3.65 7.02
N ALA A 167 -1.20 4.69 6.68
CA ALA A 167 0.20 4.63 6.27
C ALA A 167 1.11 5.21 7.35
N ASP A 168 1.80 4.35 8.10
CA ASP A 168 2.72 4.75 9.16
C ASP A 168 4.15 4.93 8.60
N VAL A 169 4.33 5.99 7.81
CA VAL A 169 5.58 6.26 7.10
C VAL A 169 6.78 6.47 8.04
N LEU A 170 6.56 7.04 9.22
CA LEU A 170 7.63 7.21 10.21
C LEU A 170 8.09 5.86 10.76
N TYR A 171 7.16 4.92 10.96
CA TYR A 171 7.51 3.57 11.37
C TYR A 171 8.37 2.89 10.30
N TRP A 172 8.01 2.99 9.03
CA TRP A 172 8.77 2.36 7.93
C TRP A 172 10.18 2.90 7.80
N ILE A 173 10.36 4.23 7.94
CA ILE A 173 11.68 4.88 7.94
C ILE A 173 12.51 4.38 9.14
N ASN A 174 11.92 4.34 10.33
CA ASN A 174 12.60 3.89 11.54
C ASN A 174 13.00 2.40 11.50
N GLN A 175 12.24 1.59 10.76
CA GLN A 175 12.59 0.18 10.51
C GLN A 175 13.60 -0.01 9.39
N GLY A 176 13.94 1.05 8.63
CA GLY A 176 14.82 0.96 7.47
C GLY A 176 14.23 0.15 6.29
N TRP A 177 12.89 0.13 6.15
CA TRP A 177 12.24 -0.59 5.06
C TRP A 177 12.16 0.20 3.77
N VAL A 178 12.32 1.51 3.82
CA VAL A 178 12.30 2.41 2.65
C VAL A 178 13.61 3.19 2.56
N ASP A 179 14.05 3.48 1.30
CA ASP A 179 15.29 4.19 0.98
C ASP A 179 15.05 5.69 0.73
#